data_c2991a8e24d90e07216c9a03e6921c04
#
_entry.id   c2991a8e24d90e07216c9a03e6921c04
#
_cell.length_a   1.000
_cell.length_b   1.000
_cell.length_c   1.000
_cell.angle_alpha   90.00
_cell.angle_beta   90.00
_cell.angle_gamma   90.00
#
_symmetry.space_group_name_H-M   'P 1'
#
loop_
_entity.id
_entity.type
_entity.pdbx_description
1 polymer ?
#
loop_
_entity_poly.entity_id
_entity_poly.type
_entity_poly.pdbx_seq_one_letter_code
_entity_poly.pdbx_strand_id
1 'polypeptide(L)'
;MNSYKLDLEKYAALARQAVAEGCVLLENEGQALPLRDGERVAVFGRMAFHYYKSGLGSGGLVNTRYVVGILDALKECEGVHLDEKLMGIYEDWIKENPYDEGQGWGRVPWCQKEMDVTEEMLDCAHRNDVSLVVIGRTAGEDQDNNAK
;
A
#
# COMPACT_ATOMS: atom_id res chain seq x y z
N MET A 1 -38.78 4.32 -20.55
CA MET A 1 -37.92 4.00 -19.39
C MET A 1 -36.72 4.94 -19.40
N ASN A 2 -36.53 5.72 -18.36
CA ASN A 2 -35.32 6.51 -18.24
C ASN A 2 -34.15 5.57 -17.94
N SER A 3 -33.19 5.46 -18.86
CA SER A 3 -31.96 4.72 -18.61
C SER A 3 -30.97 5.62 -17.90
N TYR A 4 -30.56 5.24 -16.71
CA TYR A 4 -29.47 5.93 -16.01
C TYR A 4 -28.13 5.34 -16.48
N LYS A 5 -27.21 6.20 -16.86
CA LYS A 5 -25.84 5.81 -17.20
C LYS A 5 -24.91 6.32 -16.10
N LEU A 6 -24.13 5.43 -15.52
CA LEU A 6 -23.13 5.79 -14.52
C LEU A 6 -21.92 6.45 -15.23
N ASP A 7 -21.60 7.65 -14.80
CA ASP A 7 -20.38 8.37 -15.22
C ASP A 7 -19.22 7.91 -14.31
N LEU A 8 -18.47 6.94 -14.80
CA LEU A 8 -17.39 6.31 -14.02
C LEU A 8 -16.23 7.26 -13.76
N GLU A 9 -15.96 8.20 -14.65
CA GLU A 9 -14.86 9.16 -14.48
C GLU A 9 -15.19 10.18 -13.39
N LYS A 10 -16.38 10.75 -13.45
CA LYS A 10 -16.88 11.63 -12.40
C LYS A 10 -16.96 10.93 -11.04
N TYR A 11 -17.38 9.66 -11.05
CA TYR A 11 -17.47 8.86 -9.83
C TYR A 11 -16.09 8.58 -9.22
N ALA A 12 -15.09 8.27 -10.05
CA ALA A 12 -13.71 8.07 -9.62
C ALA A 12 -13.11 9.35 -9.01
N ALA A 13 -13.37 10.51 -9.63
CA ALA A 13 -12.92 11.80 -9.09
C ALA A 13 -13.55 12.10 -7.73
N LEU A 14 -14.87 11.87 -7.58
CA LEU A 14 -15.58 12.06 -6.32
C LEU A 14 -15.07 11.09 -5.23
N ALA A 15 -14.83 9.83 -5.58
CA ALA A 15 -14.30 8.84 -4.65
C ALA A 15 -12.91 9.25 -4.13
N ARG A 16 -12.04 9.74 -5.02
CA ARG A 16 -10.71 10.25 -4.65
C ARG A 16 -10.82 11.45 -3.69
N GLN A 17 -11.70 12.38 -3.98
CA GLN A 17 -11.95 13.52 -3.11
C GLN A 17 -12.46 13.08 -1.74
N ALA A 18 -13.43 12.17 -1.69
CA ALA A 18 -13.97 11.64 -0.44
C ALA A 18 -12.90 10.96 0.44
N VAL A 19 -11.99 10.20 -0.18
CA VAL A 19 -10.86 9.60 0.55
C VAL A 19 -9.92 10.67 1.09
N ALA A 20 -9.56 11.67 0.29
CA ALA A 20 -8.68 12.75 0.73
C ALA A 20 -9.29 13.56 1.91
N GLU A 21 -10.58 13.86 1.85
CA GLU A 21 -11.29 14.56 2.92
C GLU A 21 -11.53 13.68 4.16
N GLY A 22 -11.57 12.36 3.98
CA GLY A 22 -11.71 11.38 5.07
C GLY A 22 -10.43 11.07 5.83
N CYS A 23 -9.26 11.46 5.30
CA CYS A 23 -7.99 11.24 5.97
C CYS A 23 -7.80 12.20 7.15
N VAL A 24 -7.45 11.66 8.32
CA VAL A 24 -7.16 12.44 9.51
C VAL A 24 -5.72 12.19 9.93
N LEU A 25 -4.91 13.23 9.96
CA LEU A 25 -3.54 13.17 10.47
C LEU A 25 -3.58 13.22 12.00
N LEU A 26 -3.30 12.11 12.65
CA LEU A 26 -3.38 11.98 14.11
C LEU A 26 -2.14 12.55 14.81
N GLU A 27 -0.98 12.40 14.20
CA GLU A 27 0.30 12.82 14.74
C GLU A 27 1.26 13.18 13.60
N ASN A 28 2.03 14.22 13.78
CA ASN A 28 3.02 14.66 12.78
C ASN A 28 4.19 15.38 13.47
N GLU A 29 4.85 14.69 14.38
CA GLU A 29 6.05 15.20 15.01
C GLU A 29 7.17 15.39 13.99
N GLY A 30 7.91 16.47 14.12
CA GLY A 30 8.98 16.79 13.17
C GLY A 30 8.51 17.19 11.77
N GLN A 31 7.20 17.34 11.53
CA GLN A 31 6.63 17.73 10.24
C GLN A 31 7.07 16.81 9.07
N ALA A 32 7.04 15.49 9.30
CA ALA A 32 7.36 14.49 8.28
C ALA A 32 6.36 14.49 7.10
N LEU A 33 5.14 14.97 7.33
CA LEU A 33 4.10 15.12 6.33
C LEU A 33 3.62 16.58 6.22
N PRO A 34 3.18 17.03 5.05
CA PRO A 34 3.22 16.31 3.77
C PRO A 34 4.65 16.13 3.26
N LEU A 35 4.85 15.17 2.38
CA LEU A 35 6.12 15.05 1.63
C LEU A 35 6.36 16.34 0.85
N ARG A 36 7.62 16.78 0.82
CA ARG A 36 8.00 18.00 0.13
C ARG A 36 8.46 17.69 -1.29
N ASP A 37 8.31 18.65 -2.15
CA ASP A 37 8.83 18.56 -3.51
C ASP A 37 10.34 18.33 -3.52
N GLY A 38 10.78 17.32 -4.27
CA GLY A 38 12.18 16.91 -4.35
C GLY A 38 12.65 15.93 -3.27
N GLU A 39 11.80 15.54 -2.30
CA GLU A 39 12.20 14.54 -1.28
C GLU A 39 12.42 13.15 -1.87
N ARG A 40 13.48 12.52 -1.36
CA ARG A 40 13.83 11.13 -1.65
C ARG A 40 13.21 10.23 -0.59
N VAL A 41 12.49 9.20 -1.03
CA VAL A 41 11.71 8.32 -0.17
C VAL A 41 12.17 6.87 -0.29
N ALA A 42 12.57 6.28 0.82
CA ALA A 42 12.81 4.86 0.95
C ALA A 42 11.52 4.15 1.40
N VAL A 43 10.99 3.25 0.58
CA VAL A 43 9.74 2.53 0.89
C VAL A 43 10.06 1.11 1.37
N PHE A 44 9.64 0.82 2.59
CA PHE A 44 9.80 -0.47 3.26
C PHE A 44 8.48 -1.21 3.38
N GLY A 45 8.56 -2.52 3.40
CA GLY A 45 7.43 -3.41 3.63
C GLY A 45 6.85 -3.97 2.34
N ARG A 46 6.76 -5.31 2.27
CA ARG A 46 6.20 -6.00 1.10
C ARG A 46 4.79 -5.53 0.74
N MET A 47 4.02 -5.04 1.73
CA MET A 47 2.65 -4.59 1.49
C MET A 47 2.58 -3.29 0.69
N ALA A 48 3.68 -2.59 0.48
CA ALA A 48 3.75 -1.52 -0.52
C ALA A 48 3.62 -2.06 -1.95
N PHE A 49 4.14 -3.27 -2.20
CA PHE A 49 4.12 -3.95 -3.50
C PHE A 49 2.87 -4.82 -3.72
N HIS A 50 2.19 -5.22 -2.63
CA HIS A 50 0.97 -6.04 -2.65
C HIS A 50 -0.12 -5.37 -1.81
N TYR A 51 -0.46 -4.14 -2.16
CA TYR A 51 -1.41 -3.33 -1.41
C TYR A 51 -2.83 -3.93 -1.46
N TYR A 52 -3.49 -3.99 -0.32
CA TYR A 52 -4.87 -4.47 -0.25
C TYR A 52 -5.83 -3.48 -0.91
N LYS A 53 -6.55 -3.91 -1.93
CA LYS A 53 -7.57 -3.09 -2.61
C LYS A 53 -8.84 -2.88 -1.80
N SER A 54 -9.12 -3.78 -0.86
CA SER A 54 -10.33 -3.81 -0.05
C SER A 54 -10.16 -4.77 1.12
N GLY A 55 -11.17 -4.89 1.98
CA GLY A 55 -11.22 -5.94 3.00
C GLY A 55 -11.19 -7.35 2.40
N LEU A 56 -10.76 -8.32 3.18
CA LEU A 56 -10.63 -9.73 2.77
C LEU A 56 -11.87 -10.57 3.10
N GLY A 57 -12.91 -9.97 3.65
CA GLY A 57 -14.20 -10.59 3.89
C GLY A 57 -15.17 -10.51 2.71
N SER A 58 -16.46 -10.57 2.98
CA SER A 58 -17.54 -10.54 1.97
C SER A 58 -17.49 -9.31 1.06
N GLY A 59 -16.98 -8.17 1.56
CA GLY A 59 -16.75 -6.96 0.76
C GLY A 59 -15.49 -6.99 -0.10
N GLY A 60 -14.65 -8.00 0.01
CA GLY A 60 -13.36 -8.09 -0.69
C GLY A 60 -13.42 -8.52 -2.15
N LEU A 61 -14.52 -9.15 -2.58
CA LEU A 61 -14.70 -9.66 -3.94
C LEU A 61 -15.28 -8.63 -4.91
N VAL A 62 -14.89 -7.38 -4.78
CA VAL A 62 -15.35 -6.31 -5.67
C VAL A 62 -14.55 -6.33 -6.97
N ASN A 63 -15.26 -6.37 -8.10
CA ASN A 63 -14.64 -6.18 -9.41
C ASN A 63 -14.22 -4.72 -9.58
N THR A 64 -12.93 -4.47 -9.58
CA THR A 64 -12.34 -3.16 -9.81
C THR A 64 -11.75 -3.09 -11.21
N ARG A 65 -11.81 -1.90 -11.84
CA ARG A 65 -11.18 -1.67 -13.15
C ARG A 65 -9.66 -1.60 -13.02
N TYR A 66 -9.19 -1.08 -11.89
CA TYR A 66 -7.78 -0.94 -11.53
C TYR A 66 -7.66 -0.81 -10.01
N VAL A 67 -6.47 -1.02 -9.51
CA VAL A 67 -6.11 -0.82 -8.10
C VAL A 67 -4.89 0.10 -8.07
N VAL A 68 -4.93 1.13 -7.25
CA VAL A 68 -3.79 2.02 -7.01
C VAL A 68 -3.33 1.81 -5.58
N GLY A 69 -2.13 1.27 -5.43
CA GLY A 69 -1.46 1.15 -4.14
C GLY A 69 -0.65 2.39 -3.78
N ILE A 70 -0.09 2.40 -2.59
CA ILE A 70 0.79 3.49 -2.13
C ILE A 70 1.99 3.66 -3.07
N LEU A 71 2.63 2.56 -3.46
CA LEU A 71 3.80 2.60 -4.35
C LEU A 71 3.45 3.12 -5.74
N ASP A 72 2.28 2.73 -6.28
CA ASP A 72 1.81 3.23 -7.57
C ASP A 72 1.59 4.75 -7.53
N ALA A 73 0.92 5.22 -6.47
CA ALA A 73 0.67 6.65 -6.27
C ALA A 73 1.96 7.46 -6.12
N LEU A 74 2.96 6.93 -5.41
CA LEU A 74 4.25 7.58 -5.25
C LEU A 74 5.04 7.62 -6.57
N LYS A 75 4.97 6.57 -7.39
CA LYS A 75 5.59 6.54 -8.73
C LYS A 75 5.00 7.58 -9.68
N GLU A 76 3.72 7.90 -9.52
CA GLU A 76 3.02 8.93 -10.32
C GLU A 76 3.23 10.36 -9.77
N CYS A 77 3.80 10.50 -8.58
CA CYS A 77 4.03 11.80 -7.97
C CYS A 77 5.32 12.44 -8.47
N GLU A 78 5.22 13.47 -9.31
CA GLU A 78 6.37 14.14 -9.93
C GLU A 78 7.36 14.74 -8.91
N GLY A 79 6.88 15.12 -7.73
CA GLY A 79 7.68 15.76 -6.68
C GLY A 79 8.39 14.79 -5.73
N VAL A 80 8.26 13.47 -5.92
CA VAL A 80 8.83 12.45 -5.02
C VAL A 80 9.78 11.54 -5.78
N HIS A 81 10.94 11.27 -5.18
CA HIS A 81 11.95 10.38 -5.76
C HIS A 81 12.09 9.11 -4.93
N LEU A 82 11.65 8.00 -5.48
CA LEU A 82 11.78 6.70 -4.82
C LEU A 82 13.20 6.15 -4.88
N ASP A 83 13.62 5.47 -3.81
CA ASP A 83 14.90 4.74 -3.82
C ASP A 83 14.78 3.47 -4.69
N GLU A 84 15.25 3.57 -5.93
CA GLU A 84 15.20 2.47 -6.90
C GLU A 84 15.98 1.23 -6.44
N LYS A 85 17.07 1.42 -5.68
CA LYS A 85 17.85 0.30 -5.17
C LYS A 85 17.05 -0.50 -4.14
N LEU A 86 16.40 0.16 -3.20
CA LEU A 86 15.54 -0.51 -2.20
C LEU A 86 14.35 -1.19 -2.87
N MET A 87 13.72 -0.54 -3.85
CA MET A 87 12.66 -1.16 -4.63
C MET A 87 13.14 -2.44 -5.33
N GLY A 88 14.29 -2.41 -5.98
CA GLY A 88 14.88 -3.57 -6.62
C GLY A 88 15.15 -4.73 -5.66
N ILE A 89 15.64 -4.44 -4.45
CA ILE A 89 15.84 -5.45 -3.39
C ILE A 89 14.52 -6.14 -3.05
N TYR A 90 13.44 -5.38 -2.86
CA TYR A 90 12.12 -5.96 -2.58
C TYR A 90 11.55 -6.73 -3.77
N GLU A 91 11.66 -6.19 -4.98
CA GLU A 91 11.16 -6.82 -6.19
C GLU A 91 11.84 -8.18 -6.44
N ASP A 92 13.14 -8.29 -6.21
CA ASP A 92 13.86 -9.55 -6.35
C ASP A 92 13.49 -10.55 -5.26
N TRP A 93 13.39 -10.11 -4.02
CA TRP A 93 12.98 -10.97 -2.91
C TRP A 93 11.54 -11.49 -3.07
N ILE A 94 10.62 -10.68 -3.57
CA ILE A 94 9.21 -11.05 -3.81
C ILE A 94 9.08 -12.15 -4.87
N LYS A 95 9.96 -12.20 -5.87
CA LYS A 95 9.95 -13.27 -6.88
C LYS A 95 10.17 -14.65 -6.25
N GLU A 96 11.01 -14.72 -5.21
CA GLU A 96 11.29 -15.95 -4.46
C GLU A 96 10.32 -16.18 -3.30
N ASN A 97 9.63 -15.13 -2.87
CA ASN A 97 8.67 -15.15 -1.77
C ASN A 97 7.32 -14.60 -2.23
N PRO A 98 6.58 -15.31 -3.08
CA PRO A 98 5.32 -14.82 -3.63
C PRO A 98 4.30 -14.54 -2.53
N TYR A 99 3.31 -13.72 -2.85
CA TYR A 99 2.20 -13.43 -1.96
C TYR A 99 1.40 -14.72 -1.69
N ASP A 100 1.08 -14.98 -0.44
CA ASP A 100 0.24 -16.11 -0.05
C ASP A 100 -1.24 -15.70 -0.14
N GLU A 101 -1.91 -16.19 -1.17
CA GLU A 101 -3.34 -15.97 -1.41
C GLU A 101 -4.22 -16.78 -0.44
N GLY A 102 -3.62 -17.65 0.35
CA GLY A 102 -4.36 -18.60 1.19
C GLY A 102 -5.08 -19.69 0.39
N GLN A 103 -5.86 -20.49 1.11
CA GLN A 103 -6.64 -21.58 0.49
C GLN A 103 -8.13 -21.33 0.69
N GLY A 104 -8.78 -20.78 -0.32
CA GLY A 104 -10.21 -20.50 -0.31
C GLY A 104 -10.56 -19.09 0.20
N TRP A 105 -11.86 -18.86 0.27
CA TRP A 105 -12.40 -17.55 0.62
C TRP A 105 -12.02 -17.13 2.04
N GLY A 106 -11.52 -15.89 2.18
CA GLY A 106 -11.16 -15.31 3.46
C GLY A 106 -9.98 -15.98 4.18
N ARG A 107 -9.19 -16.82 3.49
CA ARG A 107 -8.10 -17.61 4.08
C ARG A 107 -6.70 -17.05 3.88
N VAL A 108 -6.59 -15.80 3.45
CA VAL A 108 -5.31 -15.11 3.39
C VAL A 108 -4.71 -15.05 4.80
N PRO A 109 -3.42 -15.35 4.97
CA PRO A 109 -2.77 -15.30 6.29
C PRO A 109 -2.92 -13.94 6.96
N TRP A 110 -3.01 -13.90 8.29
CA TRP A 110 -3.10 -12.67 9.07
C TRP A 110 -2.00 -11.65 8.73
N CYS A 111 -0.80 -12.12 8.47
CA CYS A 111 0.27 -11.31 7.89
C CYS A 111 1.01 -12.13 6.83
N GLN A 112 1.48 -11.44 5.81
CA GLN A 112 2.37 -12.02 4.82
C GLN A 112 3.79 -12.17 5.39
N LYS A 113 4.56 -13.13 4.87
CA LYS A 113 5.99 -13.21 5.17
C LYS A 113 6.63 -11.87 4.80
N GLU A 114 7.38 -11.28 5.70
CA GLU A 114 8.13 -10.05 5.47
C GLU A 114 9.63 -10.38 5.33
N MET A 115 10.37 -9.53 4.64
CA MET A 115 11.80 -9.62 4.50
C MET A 115 12.49 -9.02 5.73
N ASP A 116 13.53 -9.70 6.21
CA ASP A 116 14.38 -9.15 7.25
C ASP A 116 15.12 -7.90 6.73
N VAL A 117 15.16 -6.87 7.56
CA VAL A 117 15.87 -5.62 7.21
C VAL A 117 17.38 -5.87 7.31
N THR A 118 18.08 -5.67 6.20
CA THR A 118 19.53 -5.84 6.11
C THR A 118 20.26 -4.50 6.26
N GLU A 119 21.58 -4.55 6.52
CA GLU A 119 22.43 -3.34 6.55
C GLU A 119 22.35 -2.56 5.24
N GLU A 120 22.29 -3.25 4.11
CA GLU A 120 22.14 -2.60 2.80
C GLU A 120 20.84 -1.82 2.67
N MET A 121 19.74 -2.32 3.26
CA MET A 121 18.47 -1.62 3.31
C MET A 121 18.50 -0.43 4.26
N LEU A 122 19.22 -0.54 5.39
CA LEU A 122 19.45 0.58 6.30
C LEU A 122 20.28 1.68 5.63
N ASP A 123 21.27 1.32 4.83
CA ASP A 123 22.02 2.29 4.01
C ASP A 123 21.11 3.00 3.01
N CYS A 124 20.10 2.31 2.46
CA CYS A 124 19.07 2.98 1.64
C CYS A 124 18.27 3.97 2.47
N ALA A 125 17.85 3.63 3.69
CA ALA A 125 17.13 4.57 4.56
C ALA A 125 17.96 5.81 4.86
N HIS A 126 19.24 5.64 5.23
CA HIS A 126 20.12 6.74 5.62
C HIS A 126 20.41 7.75 4.52
N ARG A 127 20.37 7.35 3.24
CA ARG A 127 20.62 8.28 2.11
C ARG A 127 19.37 8.95 1.58
N ASN A 128 18.20 8.62 2.12
CA ASN A 128 16.92 9.21 1.74
C ASN A 128 16.45 10.21 2.82
N ASP A 129 15.55 11.09 2.43
CA ASP A 129 15.05 12.14 3.32
C ASP A 129 13.92 11.62 4.22
N VAL A 130 13.14 10.65 3.73
CA VAL A 130 12.02 10.03 4.43
C VAL A 130 12.04 8.51 4.23
N SER A 131 11.72 7.77 5.28
CA SER A 131 11.45 6.34 5.21
C SER A 131 9.95 6.10 5.47
N LEU A 132 9.28 5.49 4.50
CA LEU A 132 7.89 5.07 4.59
C LEU A 132 7.83 3.56 4.87
N VAL A 133 7.22 3.16 5.98
CA VAL A 133 7.05 1.74 6.33
C VAL A 133 5.58 1.35 6.15
N VAL A 134 5.31 0.45 5.22
CA VAL A 134 3.97 -0.04 4.92
C VAL A 134 3.74 -1.40 5.57
N ILE A 135 2.88 -1.42 6.58
CA ILE A 135 2.53 -2.63 7.33
C ILE A 135 1.10 -3.05 6.98
N GLY A 136 0.94 -4.27 6.49
CA GLY A 136 -0.37 -4.86 6.21
C GLY A 136 -0.71 -5.98 7.17
N ARG A 137 -1.97 -5.99 7.61
CA ARG A 137 -2.57 -7.07 8.39
C ARG A 137 -3.94 -7.35 7.83
N THR A 138 -4.31 -8.61 7.82
CA THR A 138 -5.68 -9.00 7.45
C THR A 138 -6.58 -8.94 8.67
N ALA A 139 -7.81 -8.49 8.47
CA ALA A 139 -8.90 -8.66 9.41
C ALA A 139 -10.01 -9.40 8.65
N GLY A 140 -9.95 -10.73 8.65
CA GLY A 140 -10.90 -11.57 7.92
C GLY A 140 -12.24 -11.66 8.65
N GLU A 141 -13.31 -11.78 7.87
CA GLU A 141 -14.64 -12.14 8.38
C GLU A 141 -14.57 -13.55 8.99
N ASP A 142 -15.21 -13.73 10.15
CA ASP A 142 -15.22 -14.99 10.92
C ASP A 142 -13.83 -15.51 11.34
N GLN A 143 -12.86 -14.62 11.49
CA GLN A 143 -11.52 -14.99 11.93
C GLN A 143 -11.04 -14.08 13.06
N ASP A 144 -10.49 -14.68 14.10
CA ASP A 144 -9.80 -13.95 15.16
C ASP A 144 -8.37 -13.60 14.72
N ASN A 145 -7.97 -12.37 14.96
CA ASN A 145 -6.59 -11.93 14.80
C ASN A 145 -5.76 -12.39 16.00
N ASN A 146 -5.28 -13.60 15.94
CA ASN A 146 -4.36 -14.12 16.95
C ASN A 146 -2.92 -13.83 16.51
N ALA A 147 -2.27 -12.89 17.21
CA ALA A 147 -0.83 -12.77 17.14
C ALA A 147 -0.22 -14.03 17.78
N LYS A 148 0.41 -14.86 16.98
CA LYS A 148 1.27 -15.96 17.47
C LYS A 148 2.71 -15.51 17.42
#